data_ed30a71a3ba482415f96f2efbf5e1ea9
#
_entry.id   ed30a71a3ba482415f96f2efbf5e1ea9
#
_cell.length_a   1.000
_cell.length_b   1.000
_cell.length_c   1.000
_cell.angle_alpha   90.00
_cell.angle_beta   90.00
_cell.angle_gamma   90.00
#
_symmetry.space_group_name_H-M   'P 1'
#
loop_
_entity.id
_entity.type
_entity.pdbx_description
1 polymer ?
#
loop_
_entity_poly.entity_id
_entity_poly.type
_entity_poly.pdbx_seq_one_letter_code
_entity_poly.pdbx_strand_id
1 'polypeptide(L)'
;GIVLKEVMEKHEIGGVLKVLGTPAEEKGSGKAIMVRHGVFEGIDAALLMHPCDESMPDDISFAAITLEFTFKGKPAHAAACPWKGANALSGVQLMFHAVDMMRLHFKDYSRVHGIITEGGVAHNTITDEAKAVFNIRSLEYDYMMEMVDAIRDCAKGAAIATRTEVEERQVDEVVKDVRNDK
;
A
#
# COMPACT_ATOMS: atom_id res chain seq x y z
N GLY A 1 -19.26 -18.66 13.80
CA GLY A 1 -20.70 -18.65 13.53
C GLY A 1 -21.42 -19.76 14.30
N ILE A 2 -21.16 -21.05 14.01
CA ILE A 2 -21.89 -22.20 14.57
C ILE A 2 -21.84 -22.22 16.10
N VAL A 3 -20.64 -22.21 16.70
CA VAL A 3 -20.49 -22.25 18.16
C VAL A 3 -21.18 -21.08 18.85
N LEU A 4 -21.07 -19.86 18.30
CA LEU A 4 -21.74 -18.69 18.87
C LEU A 4 -23.27 -18.84 18.79
N LYS A 5 -23.80 -19.36 17.70
CA LYS A 5 -25.23 -19.67 17.58
C LYS A 5 -25.69 -20.64 18.67
N GLU A 6 -24.95 -21.74 18.88
CA GLU A 6 -25.28 -22.75 19.92
C GLU A 6 -25.23 -22.12 21.34
N VAL A 7 -24.27 -21.26 21.61
CA VAL A 7 -24.19 -20.55 22.90
C VAL A 7 -25.36 -19.60 23.09
N MET A 8 -25.74 -18.83 22.07
CA MET A 8 -26.90 -17.93 22.11
C MET A 8 -28.19 -18.70 22.37
N GLU A 9 -28.42 -19.80 21.65
CA GLU A 9 -29.57 -20.65 21.84
C GLU A 9 -29.62 -21.27 23.26
N LYS A 10 -28.49 -21.81 23.73
CA LYS A 10 -28.39 -22.42 25.06
C LYS A 10 -28.65 -21.48 26.21
N HIS A 11 -28.25 -20.22 26.07
CA HIS A 11 -28.34 -19.18 27.12
C HIS A 11 -29.46 -18.17 26.87
N GLU A 12 -30.34 -18.45 25.90
CA GLU A 12 -31.51 -17.61 25.54
C GLU A 12 -31.11 -16.15 25.24
N ILE A 13 -29.91 -15.97 24.62
CA ILE A 13 -29.40 -14.65 24.22
C ILE A 13 -30.06 -14.25 22.91
N GLY A 14 -30.90 -13.21 22.94
CA GLY A 14 -31.54 -12.66 21.74
C GLY A 14 -30.55 -11.92 20.83
N GLY A 15 -30.88 -11.83 19.55
CA GLY A 15 -30.09 -11.09 18.58
C GLY A 15 -30.04 -11.77 17.21
N VAL A 16 -29.36 -11.12 16.27
CA VAL A 16 -29.14 -11.62 14.92
C VAL A 16 -27.66 -11.86 14.71
N LEU A 17 -27.29 -13.10 14.42
CA LEU A 17 -25.91 -13.46 14.06
C LEU A 17 -25.76 -13.43 12.54
N LYS A 18 -24.90 -12.55 12.03
CA LYS A 18 -24.51 -12.49 10.62
C LYS A 18 -23.11 -13.09 10.46
N VAL A 19 -22.93 -13.96 9.50
CA VAL A 19 -21.61 -14.46 9.08
C VAL A 19 -21.30 -13.88 7.72
N LEU A 20 -20.27 -13.05 7.66
CA LEU A 20 -19.87 -12.32 6.45
C LEU A 20 -18.62 -12.97 5.83
N GLY A 21 -18.73 -13.43 4.58
CA GLY A 21 -17.57 -13.78 3.77
C GLY A 21 -16.90 -12.50 3.26
N THR A 22 -15.60 -12.36 3.52
CA THR A 22 -14.84 -11.16 3.14
C THR A 22 -13.75 -11.50 2.13
N PRO A 23 -14.07 -11.57 0.82
CA PRO A 23 -13.13 -11.94 -0.23
C PRO A 23 -12.10 -10.83 -0.46
N ALA A 24 -11.01 -11.18 -1.19
CA ALA A 24 -9.95 -10.25 -1.59
C ALA A 24 -9.28 -9.53 -0.41
N GLU A 25 -9.03 -10.24 0.69
CA GLU A 25 -8.37 -9.69 1.87
C GLU A 25 -6.91 -9.33 1.57
N GLU A 26 -6.17 -10.26 0.96
CA GLU A 26 -4.73 -10.11 0.64
C GLU A 26 -4.46 -9.12 -0.50
N LYS A 27 -5.45 -8.88 -1.36
CA LYS A 27 -5.36 -7.95 -2.49
C LYS A 27 -6.71 -7.33 -2.77
N GLY A 28 -6.78 -5.99 -2.81
CA GLY A 28 -7.96 -5.27 -3.25
C GLY A 28 -8.90 -4.82 -2.13
N SER A 29 -8.51 -4.98 -0.85
CA SER A 29 -9.21 -4.39 0.30
C SER A 29 -10.72 -4.66 0.32
N GLY A 30 -11.13 -5.93 0.10
CA GLY A 30 -12.53 -6.32 -0.04
C GLY A 30 -13.43 -5.85 1.11
N LYS A 31 -12.95 -5.89 2.37
CA LYS A 31 -13.69 -5.38 3.53
C LYS A 31 -13.98 -3.87 3.42
N ALA A 32 -13.03 -3.06 2.93
CA ALA A 32 -13.23 -1.63 2.75
C ALA A 32 -14.31 -1.34 1.70
N ILE A 33 -14.34 -2.13 0.62
CA ILE A 33 -15.41 -2.06 -0.39
C ILE A 33 -16.76 -2.44 0.23
N MET A 34 -16.82 -3.51 1.02
CA MET A 34 -18.04 -3.92 1.71
C MET A 34 -18.58 -2.85 2.67
N VAL A 35 -17.69 -2.16 3.40
CA VAL A 35 -18.06 -1.03 4.27
C VAL A 35 -18.71 0.09 3.46
N ARG A 36 -18.14 0.48 2.31
CA ARG A 36 -18.71 1.50 1.43
C ARG A 36 -20.09 1.14 0.87
N HIS A 37 -20.35 -0.14 0.71
CA HIS A 37 -21.65 -0.64 0.26
C HIS A 37 -22.63 -0.92 1.40
N GLY A 38 -22.34 -0.45 2.61
CA GLY A 38 -23.28 -0.54 3.75
C GLY A 38 -23.45 -1.93 4.33
N VAL A 39 -22.60 -2.91 4.00
CA VAL A 39 -22.74 -4.32 4.47
C VAL A 39 -22.69 -4.41 6.00
N PHE A 40 -22.03 -3.47 6.65
CA PHE A 40 -21.87 -3.43 8.11
C PHE A 40 -22.88 -2.50 8.81
N GLU A 41 -23.81 -1.92 8.07
CA GLU A 41 -24.87 -1.08 8.68
C GLU A 41 -25.79 -1.93 9.58
N GLY A 42 -26.10 -1.38 10.75
CA GLY A 42 -26.94 -2.05 11.76
C GLY A 42 -26.27 -3.25 12.42
N ILE A 43 -24.94 -3.34 12.41
CA ILE A 43 -24.16 -4.31 13.19
C ILE A 43 -23.68 -3.63 14.46
N ASP A 44 -24.06 -4.16 15.64
CA ASP A 44 -23.67 -3.64 16.93
C ASP A 44 -22.25 -4.05 17.33
N ALA A 45 -21.81 -5.24 16.92
CA ALA A 45 -20.46 -5.78 17.18
C ALA A 45 -19.98 -6.66 16.04
N ALA A 46 -18.69 -6.57 15.71
CA ALA A 46 -18.03 -7.42 14.73
C ALA A 46 -16.81 -8.09 15.35
N LEU A 47 -16.63 -9.38 15.07
CA LEU A 47 -15.50 -10.18 15.52
C LEU A 47 -14.80 -10.80 14.32
N LEU A 48 -13.48 -10.75 14.33
CA LEU A 48 -12.59 -11.35 13.34
C LEU A 48 -11.52 -12.15 14.08
N MET A 49 -11.24 -13.36 13.60
CA MET A 49 -10.09 -14.13 14.06
C MET A 49 -9.03 -14.15 12.96
N HIS A 50 -7.82 -13.77 13.31
CA HIS A 50 -6.65 -13.82 12.43
C HIS A 50 -5.62 -14.80 12.98
N PRO A 51 -5.06 -15.73 12.18
CA PRO A 51 -4.00 -16.61 12.65
C PRO A 51 -2.74 -15.82 12.99
N CYS A 52 -2.16 -16.10 14.15
CA CYS A 52 -0.92 -15.52 14.64
C CYS A 52 -0.16 -16.58 15.46
N ASP A 53 1.09 -16.30 15.83
CA ASP A 53 1.92 -17.15 16.69
C ASP A 53 1.49 -17.10 18.17
N GLU A 54 0.76 -16.08 18.56
CA GLU A 54 0.21 -15.90 19.90
C GLU A 54 -1.31 -15.65 19.85
N SER A 55 -1.99 -16.03 20.96
CA SER A 55 -3.41 -15.70 21.17
C SER A 55 -3.52 -14.37 21.90
N MET A 56 -3.96 -13.34 21.21
CA MET A 56 -4.16 -12.02 21.79
C MET A 56 -5.54 -11.46 21.40
N PRO A 57 -6.24 -10.79 22.32
CA PRO A 57 -7.57 -10.24 22.05
C PRO A 57 -7.52 -8.92 21.26
N ASP A 58 -6.39 -8.22 21.30
CA ASP A 58 -6.17 -6.91 20.68
C ASP A 58 -4.75 -6.86 20.12
N ASP A 59 -4.62 -6.60 18.83
CA ASP A 59 -3.35 -6.41 18.14
C ASP A 59 -3.26 -4.98 17.62
N ILE A 60 -2.04 -4.47 17.52
CA ILE A 60 -1.77 -3.14 16.95
C ILE A 60 -1.27 -3.32 15.53
N SER A 61 -2.11 -3.02 14.54
CA SER A 61 -1.68 -3.03 13.15
C SER A 61 -1.18 -1.66 12.67
N PHE A 62 -0.35 -1.70 11.65
CA PHE A 62 0.11 -0.48 10.97
C PHE A 62 -0.99 0.06 10.07
N ALA A 63 -1.15 1.38 10.06
CA ALA A 63 -1.74 2.04 8.90
C ALA A 63 -0.88 1.73 7.66
N ALA A 64 -1.50 1.49 6.54
CA ALA A 64 -0.80 1.10 5.31
C ALA A 64 -1.41 1.76 4.06
N ILE A 65 -0.55 2.12 3.13
CA ILE A 65 -0.91 2.59 1.80
C ILE A 65 0.07 2.02 0.77
N THR A 66 -0.44 1.68 -0.41
CA THR A 66 0.38 1.20 -1.54
C THR A 66 0.25 2.16 -2.71
N LEU A 67 1.37 2.68 -3.18
CA LEU A 67 1.47 3.61 -4.29
C LEU A 67 2.30 3.02 -5.42
N GLU A 68 1.81 3.16 -6.64
CA GLU A 68 2.55 2.89 -7.87
C GLU A 68 3.02 4.20 -8.48
N PHE A 69 4.29 4.26 -8.85
CA PHE A 69 4.90 5.37 -9.58
C PHE A 69 5.31 4.89 -10.97
N THR A 70 4.76 5.52 -11.99
CA THR A 70 5.09 5.29 -13.39
C THR A 70 5.95 6.43 -13.89
N PHE A 71 7.21 6.12 -14.19
CA PHE A 71 8.12 7.07 -14.83
C PHE A 71 7.99 6.96 -16.35
N LYS A 72 7.84 8.10 -17.01
CA LYS A 72 7.76 8.22 -18.46
C LYS A 72 8.96 9.00 -18.97
N GLY A 73 9.70 8.39 -19.87
CA GLY A 73 10.90 8.92 -20.47
C GLY A 73 10.76 9.07 -21.99
N LYS A 74 11.89 9.01 -22.65
CA LYS A 74 11.98 9.08 -24.12
C LYS A 74 12.90 8.01 -24.64
N PRO A 75 12.44 7.11 -25.52
CA PRO A 75 13.26 6.04 -26.07
C PRO A 75 14.32 6.59 -27.03
N ALA A 76 15.47 5.92 -27.05
CA ALA A 76 16.54 6.17 -27.99
C ALA A 76 17.41 4.92 -28.12
N HIS A 77 18.15 4.80 -29.22
CA HIS A 77 19.12 3.72 -29.35
C HIS A 77 20.32 3.96 -28.42
N ALA A 78 20.56 3.04 -27.48
CA ALA A 78 21.52 3.23 -26.40
C ALA A 78 22.96 3.45 -26.85
N ALA A 79 23.39 2.89 -28.00
CA ALA A 79 24.73 3.07 -28.55
C ALA A 79 24.82 4.20 -29.59
N ALA A 80 23.75 4.40 -30.39
CA ALA A 80 23.82 5.32 -31.54
C ALA A 80 23.52 6.77 -31.17
N CYS A 81 22.52 7.02 -30.32
CA CYS A 81 22.08 8.37 -29.99
C CYS A 81 21.48 8.48 -28.57
N PRO A 82 22.14 7.98 -27.50
CA PRO A 82 21.58 7.97 -26.15
C PRO A 82 21.23 9.37 -25.63
N TRP A 83 21.94 10.42 -26.08
CA TRP A 83 21.67 11.82 -25.71
C TRP A 83 20.31 12.36 -26.16
N LYS A 84 19.60 11.65 -27.06
CA LYS A 84 18.25 12.00 -27.49
C LYS A 84 17.17 11.39 -26.60
N GLY A 85 17.55 10.47 -25.71
CA GLY A 85 16.65 9.76 -24.80
C GLY A 85 16.54 10.39 -23.41
N ALA A 86 15.54 9.94 -22.64
CA ALA A 86 15.41 10.13 -21.20
C ALA A 86 15.03 8.79 -20.59
N ASN A 87 15.86 8.26 -19.70
CA ASN A 87 15.71 6.89 -19.22
C ASN A 87 14.78 6.81 -18.02
N ALA A 88 13.58 6.28 -18.21
CA ALA A 88 12.58 6.08 -17.15
C ALA A 88 13.09 5.15 -16.04
N LEU A 89 13.85 4.10 -16.37
CA LEU A 89 14.44 3.22 -15.37
C LEU A 89 15.45 3.94 -14.47
N SER A 90 16.20 4.89 -15.00
CA SER A 90 17.09 5.73 -14.17
C SER A 90 16.29 6.59 -13.19
N GLY A 91 15.11 7.07 -13.56
CA GLY A 91 14.20 7.77 -12.66
C GLY A 91 13.74 6.88 -11.50
N VAL A 92 13.30 5.66 -11.80
CA VAL A 92 12.94 4.67 -10.78
C VAL A 92 14.11 4.36 -9.85
N GLN A 93 15.30 4.09 -10.39
CA GLN A 93 16.48 3.77 -9.58
C GLN A 93 16.87 4.94 -8.67
N LEU A 94 16.85 6.17 -9.19
CA LEU A 94 17.16 7.37 -8.40
C LEU A 94 16.12 7.59 -7.30
N MET A 95 14.83 7.34 -7.57
CA MET A 95 13.78 7.37 -6.56
C MET A 95 14.07 6.38 -5.42
N PHE A 96 14.45 5.12 -5.72
CA PHE A 96 14.83 4.14 -4.69
C PHE A 96 15.98 4.65 -3.83
N HIS A 97 17.04 5.20 -4.44
CA HIS A 97 18.16 5.78 -3.69
C HIS A 97 17.72 6.94 -2.79
N ALA A 98 16.87 7.83 -3.29
CA ALA A 98 16.35 8.95 -2.49
C ALA A 98 15.52 8.46 -1.31
N VAL A 99 14.63 7.48 -1.52
CA VAL A 99 13.83 6.86 -0.44
C VAL A 99 14.74 6.17 0.58
N ASP A 100 15.79 5.47 0.15
CA ASP A 100 16.73 4.81 1.07
C ASP A 100 17.49 5.82 1.94
N MET A 101 17.86 6.98 1.40
CA MET A 101 18.48 8.06 2.18
C MET A 101 17.50 8.70 3.17
N MET A 102 16.19 8.71 2.85
CA MET A 102 15.16 9.21 3.76
C MET A 102 14.90 8.29 4.94
N ARG A 103 15.24 6.99 4.86
CA ARG A 103 14.99 6.01 5.95
C ARG A 103 15.59 6.42 7.29
N LEU A 104 16.74 7.09 7.28
CA LEU A 104 17.38 7.60 8.50
C LEU A 104 16.51 8.62 9.25
N HIS A 105 15.62 9.30 8.53
CA HIS A 105 14.77 10.36 9.05
C HIS A 105 13.35 9.88 9.39
N PHE A 106 13.04 8.61 9.12
CA PHE A 106 11.74 8.03 9.49
C PHE A 106 11.75 7.49 10.92
N LYS A 107 10.62 7.62 11.61
CA LYS A 107 10.44 7.09 12.96
C LYS A 107 10.56 5.56 12.99
N ASP A 108 11.05 4.98 14.08
CA ASP A 108 11.34 3.54 14.22
C ASP A 108 10.12 2.64 13.96
N TYR A 109 8.93 3.12 14.27
CA TYR A 109 7.66 2.42 14.06
C TYR A 109 7.06 2.63 12.66
N SER A 110 7.89 2.85 11.68
CA SER A 110 7.49 2.98 10.28
C SER A 110 8.23 2.01 9.38
N ARG A 111 7.65 1.69 8.23
CA ARG A 111 8.24 0.81 7.22
C ARG A 111 7.95 1.36 5.84
N VAL A 112 8.95 1.30 4.98
CA VAL A 112 8.81 1.56 3.54
C VAL A 112 9.48 0.42 2.80
N HIS A 113 8.74 -0.24 1.94
CA HIS A 113 9.27 -1.28 1.07
C HIS A 113 8.79 -1.03 -0.36
N GLY A 114 9.65 -1.29 -1.34
CA GLY A 114 9.32 -1.11 -2.74
C GLY A 114 9.93 -2.18 -3.63
N ILE A 115 9.32 -2.35 -4.79
CA ILE A 115 9.81 -3.20 -5.87
C ILE A 115 9.71 -2.47 -7.20
N ILE A 116 10.59 -2.81 -8.14
CA ILE A 116 10.45 -2.42 -9.55
C ILE A 116 9.56 -3.46 -10.22
N THR A 117 8.42 -3.03 -10.74
CA THR A 117 7.47 -3.92 -11.43
C THR A 117 7.66 -3.93 -12.94
N GLU A 118 8.25 -2.85 -13.50
CA GLU A 118 8.57 -2.73 -14.90
C GLU A 118 9.86 -1.92 -15.08
N GLY A 119 10.84 -2.47 -15.79
CA GLY A 119 12.17 -1.86 -15.95
C GLY A 119 12.63 -1.72 -17.39
N GLY A 120 11.75 -1.88 -18.37
CA GLY A 120 12.02 -1.79 -19.79
C GLY A 120 12.01 -3.13 -20.51
N VAL A 121 12.13 -3.10 -21.85
CA VAL A 121 11.94 -4.27 -22.74
C VAL A 121 13.22 -4.76 -23.42
N ALA A 122 14.22 -3.91 -23.64
CA ALA A 122 15.43 -4.26 -24.36
C ALA A 122 16.67 -3.52 -23.84
N HIS A 123 17.77 -4.26 -23.72
CA HIS A 123 19.03 -3.73 -23.17
C HIS A 123 19.73 -2.68 -24.05
N ASN A 124 19.39 -2.61 -25.33
CA ASN A 124 19.97 -1.69 -26.30
C ASN A 124 19.09 -0.46 -26.61
N THR A 125 18.01 -0.31 -25.87
CA THR A 125 17.09 0.83 -26.00
C THR A 125 16.99 1.55 -24.66
N ILE A 126 17.07 2.89 -24.66
CA ILE A 126 16.77 3.72 -23.51
C ILE A 126 15.29 3.50 -23.12
N THR A 127 15.07 3.12 -21.89
CA THR A 127 13.73 2.77 -21.36
C THR A 127 12.81 3.99 -21.34
N ASP A 128 11.68 3.90 -22.00
CA ASP A 128 10.67 4.95 -22.10
C ASP A 128 9.60 4.87 -21.02
N GLU A 129 9.33 3.69 -20.46
CA GLU A 129 8.44 3.52 -19.30
C GLU A 129 9.04 2.55 -18.29
N ALA A 130 9.00 2.92 -17.01
CA ALA A 130 9.39 2.06 -15.90
C ALA A 130 8.47 2.31 -14.70
N LYS A 131 8.20 1.27 -13.93
CA LYS A 131 7.26 1.33 -12.80
C LYS A 131 7.88 0.78 -11.52
N ALA A 132 7.51 1.42 -10.42
CA ALA A 132 7.80 0.97 -9.07
C ALA A 132 6.55 1.01 -8.21
N VAL A 133 6.44 0.07 -7.29
CA VAL A 133 5.36 0.04 -6.28
C VAL A 133 6.00 0.12 -4.92
N PHE A 134 5.50 1.03 -4.08
CA PHE A 134 5.93 1.21 -2.69
C PHE A 134 4.78 0.97 -1.74
N ASN A 135 5.01 0.15 -0.71
CA ASN A 135 4.14 0.01 0.45
C ASN A 135 4.72 0.81 1.61
N ILE A 136 3.92 1.70 2.17
CA ILE A 136 4.29 2.65 3.22
C ILE A 136 3.43 2.34 4.43
N ARG A 137 4.05 2.17 5.60
CA ARG A 137 3.38 1.79 6.84
C ARG A 137 3.86 2.61 8.02
N SER A 138 2.94 2.95 8.93
CA SER A 138 3.25 3.54 10.24
C SER A 138 2.16 3.20 11.26
N LEU A 139 2.50 3.18 12.55
CA LEU A 139 1.50 3.06 13.62
C LEU A 139 0.55 4.27 13.66
N GLU A 140 1.02 5.44 13.24
CA GLU A 140 0.24 6.68 13.21
C GLU A 140 -0.14 7.00 11.76
N TYR A 141 -1.44 7.16 11.51
CA TYR A 141 -1.96 7.48 10.19
C TYR A 141 -1.41 8.83 9.66
N ASP A 142 -1.46 9.87 10.48
CA ASP A 142 -1.03 11.21 10.06
C ASP A 142 0.45 11.23 9.70
N TYR A 143 1.27 10.55 10.50
CA TYR A 143 2.69 10.39 10.18
C TYR A 143 2.93 9.54 8.93
N MET A 144 2.13 8.51 8.69
CA MET A 144 2.19 7.78 7.43
C MET A 144 1.94 8.71 6.23
N MET A 145 1.00 9.63 6.34
CA MET A 145 0.73 10.60 5.26
C MET A 145 1.89 11.59 5.07
N GLU A 146 2.57 12.02 6.15
CA GLU A 146 3.82 12.79 6.04
C GLU A 146 4.92 12.01 5.28
N MET A 147 5.06 10.70 5.56
CA MET A 147 5.98 9.84 4.83
C MET A 147 5.60 9.70 3.35
N VAL A 148 4.32 9.60 3.05
CA VAL A 148 3.81 9.57 1.67
C VAL A 148 4.26 10.83 0.91
N ASP A 149 4.13 12.00 1.51
CA ASP A 149 4.55 13.25 0.89
C ASP A 149 6.07 13.30 0.67
N ALA A 150 6.86 12.83 1.62
CA ALA A 150 8.31 12.72 1.45
C ALA A 150 8.70 11.77 0.28
N ILE A 151 7.98 10.65 0.13
CA ILE A 151 8.22 9.70 -0.96
C ILE A 151 7.80 10.28 -2.31
N ARG A 152 6.71 11.06 -2.36
CA ARG A 152 6.30 11.82 -3.54
C ARG A 152 7.37 12.82 -3.97
N ASP A 153 7.99 13.49 -3.02
CA ASP A 153 9.07 14.43 -3.31
C ASP A 153 10.34 13.73 -3.80
N CYS A 154 10.64 12.52 -3.28
CA CYS A 154 11.69 11.66 -3.86
C CYS A 154 11.40 11.32 -5.34
N ALA A 155 10.16 10.96 -5.66
CA ALA A 155 9.76 10.65 -7.04
C ALA A 155 9.88 11.86 -7.96
N LYS A 156 9.36 13.03 -7.53
CA LYS A 156 9.48 14.30 -8.28
C LYS A 156 10.94 14.71 -8.50
N GLY A 157 11.76 14.63 -7.43
CA GLY A 157 13.19 14.96 -7.52
C GLY A 157 13.93 14.04 -8.49
N ALA A 158 13.63 12.74 -8.47
CA ALA A 158 14.17 11.77 -9.40
C ALA A 158 13.75 12.05 -10.85
N ALA A 159 12.49 12.38 -11.08
CA ALA A 159 11.98 12.70 -12.40
C ALA A 159 12.67 13.95 -12.99
N ILE A 160 12.82 15.02 -12.19
CA ILE A 160 13.54 16.25 -12.59
C ILE A 160 14.98 15.91 -12.97
N ALA A 161 15.70 15.17 -12.13
CA ALA A 161 17.11 14.85 -12.34
C ALA A 161 17.35 13.98 -13.58
N THR A 162 16.40 13.12 -13.92
CA THR A 162 16.48 12.19 -15.08
C THR A 162 15.79 12.71 -16.34
N ARG A 163 15.18 13.91 -16.27
CA ARG A 163 14.39 14.51 -17.37
C ARG A 163 13.23 13.63 -17.83
N THR A 164 12.61 12.93 -16.87
CA THR A 164 11.42 12.10 -17.07
C THR A 164 10.22 12.75 -16.43
N GLU A 165 9.04 12.23 -16.72
CA GLU A 165 7.79 12.58 -16.03
C GLU A 165 7.45 11.45 -15.05
N VAL A 166 6.75 11.75 -13.96
CA VAL A 166 6.26 10.74 -13.01
C VAL A 166 4.78 10.93 -12.74
N GLU A 167 4.04 9.83 -12.84
CA GLU A 167 2.63 9.72 -12.48
C GLU A 167 2.50 8.82 -11.27
N GLU A 168 1.56 9.13 -10.37
CA GLU A 168 1.25 8.33 -9.19
C GLU A 168 -0.14 7.73 -9.30
N ARG A 169 -0.28 6.49 -8.83
CA ARG A 169 -1.57 5.82 -8.66
C ARG A 169 -1.60 5.08 -7.33
N GLN A 170 -2.64 5.31 -6.54
CA GLN A 170 -2.90 4.47 -5.37
C GLN A 170 -3.39 3.09 -5.83
N VAL A 171 -2.76 2.03 -5.32
CA VAL A 171 -3.06 0.63 -5.70
C VAL A 171 -4.13 0.04 -4.79
N ASP A 172 -3.97 0.21 -3.48
CA ASP A 172 -4.86 -0.35 -2.46
C ASP A 172 -5.54 0.76 -1.66
N GLU A 173 -6.67 0.42 -1.03
CA GLU A 173 -7.31 1.31 -0.07
C GLU A 173 -6.39 1.54 1.13
N VAL A 174 -6.44 2.76 1.67
CA VAL A 174 -5.78 3.05 2.94
C VAL A 174 -6.51 2.31 4.04
N VAL A 175 -5.76 1.56 4.84
CA VAL A 175 -6.28 0.85 6.00
C VAL A 175 -5.60 1.36 7.25
N LYS A 176 -6.36 1.51 8.32
CA LYS A 176 -5.88 1.80 9.67
C LYS A 176 -6.83 1.18 10.68
N ASP A 177 -6.28 0.53 11.67
CA ASP A 177 -7.07 0.11 12.82
C ASP A 177 -7.46 1.32 13.68
N VAL A 178 -8.71 1.34 14.05
CA VAL A 178 -9.23 2.29 15.05
C VAL A 178 -9.52 1.50 16.32
N ARG A 179 -8.76 1.78 17.37
CA ARG A 179 -8.96 1.14 18.65
C ARG A 179 -10.34 1.42 19.20
N ASN A 180 -11.02 0.36 19.65
CA ASN A 180 -12.32 0.46 20.28
C ASN A 180 -12.18 0.13 21.75
N ASP A 181 -12.27 1.16 22.60
CA ASP A 181 -12.14 1.04 24.07
C ASP A 181 -13.47 0.76 24.80
N LYS A 182 -14.53 0.32 24.05
CA LYS A 182 -15.86 0.02 24.63
C LYS A 182 -16.02 -1.45 24.93
#